data_df446fe9d1b9f5234bac11d3de51a326
#
_entry.id   df446fe9d1b9f5234bac11d3de51a326
#
_cell.length_a   1.000
_cell.length_b   1.000
_cell.length_c   1.000
_cell.angle_alpha   90.00
_cell.angle_beta   90.00
_cell.angle_gamma   90.00
#
_symmetry.space_group_name_H-M   'P 1'
#
loop_
_entity.id
_entity.type
_entity.pdbx_description
1 polymer ?
#
loop_
_entity_poly.entity_id
_entity_poly.type
_entity_poly.pdbx_seq_one_letter_code
_entity_poly.pdbx_strand_id
1 'polypeptide(L)'
;MSLSPAPQIRIPATYLRGGTSKGVFFCLDDLPAPAQQPGPARDALLLRVLGSPDPYGKQIDGMGNASSSTSKAVILSRSTRPGHDVDYLFGQVSIDQPFVDWSGNCGNLSAAVGPCAIHMGLIDAARLPQNRTFPVRIWQANIGKTIVAHVPMAHGQVQETGDFELDGVTFAAAEVALEFMDPADDGDDGGAISTAPGRPKLARAPSGGSEPHAVGSVGALFPTGNVVDTLEVPGVGSFAATLINAGIPTIF
;
A
#
# COMPACT_ATOMS: atom_id res chain seq x y z
N MET A 1 6.93 -9.27 -44.00
CA MET A 1 7.43 -8.02 -43.37
C MET A 1 8.09 -8.43 -42.06
N SER A 2 9.42 -8.29 -41.98
CA SER A 2 10.15 -8.52 -40.73
C SER A 2 9.85 -7.35 -39.82
N LEU A 3 9.07 -7.62 -38.74
CA LEU A 3 8.88 -6.61 -37.69
C LEU A 3 10.22 -6.54 -36.93
N SER A 4 10.92 -5.43 -37.06
CA SER A 4 12.05 -5.16 -36.15
C SER A 4 11.55 -5.22 -34.73
N PRO A 5 12.21 -5.95 -33.82
CA PRO A 5 11.81 -5.99 -32.42
C PRO A 5 11.84 -4.57 -31.84
N ALA A 6 10.87 -4.26 -31.00
CA ALA A 6 10.86 -2.99 -30.29
C ALA A 6 12.15 -2.85 -29.43
N PRO A 7 12.72 -1.65 -29.33
CA PRO A 7 13.93 -1.44 -28.54
C PRO A 7 13.66 -1.78 -27.07
N GLN A 8 14.65 -2.37 -26.40
CA GLN A 8 14.58 -2.62 -24.98
C GLN A 8 14.59 -1.31 -24.18
N ILE A 9 13.75 -1.24 -23.16
CA ILE A 9 13.68 -0.09 -22.25
C ILE A 9 14.29 -0.50 -20.91
N ARG A 10 15.21 0.30 -20.38
CA ARG A 10 15.77 0.15 -19.04
C ARG A 10 15.04 1.10 -18.11
N ILE A 11 14.50 0.56 -17.02
CA ILE A 11 13.77 1.33 -16.01
C ILE A 11 14.49 1.13 -14.67
N PRO A 12 14.99 2.20 -14.02
CA PRO A 12 15.52 2.12 -12.67
C PRO A 12 14.46 1.59 -11.71
N ALA A 13 14.84 0.65 -10.86
CA ALA A 13 13.96 0.09 -9.85
C ALA A 13 14.76 -0.40 -8.65
N THR A 14 14.14 -0.40 -7.49
CA THR A 14 14.71 -0.95 -6.26
C THR A 14 13.85 -2.11 -5.78
N TYR A 15 14.45 -3.27 -5.50
CA TYR A 15 13.75 -4.41 -4.94
C TYR A 15 13.94 -4.43 -3.44
N LEU A 16 12.88 -4.19 -2.67
CA LEU A 16 12.94 -4.03 -1.22
C LEU A 16 11.97 -4.94 -0.49
N ARG A 17 12.37 -5.27 0.75
CA ARG A 17 11.50 -5.86 1.77
C ARG A 17 10.94 -4.75 2.66
N GLY A 18 9.65 -4.83 2.97
CA GLY A 18 9.00 -4.11 4.06
C GLY A 18 8.16 -5.08 4.86
N GLY A 19 8.37 -5.14 6.19
CA GLY A 19 7.76 -6.18 7.01
C GLY A 19 8.04 -7.57 6.44
N THR A 20 7.02 -8.40 6.29
CA THR A 20 7.09 -9.74 5.69
C THR A 20 6.77 -9.76 4.18
N SER A 21 6.70 -8.61 3.53
CA SER A 21 6.46 -8.50 2.08
C SER A 21 7.68 -7.99 1.34
N LYS A 22 7.77 -8.29 0.04
CA LYS A 22 8.75 -7.73 -0.90
C LYS A 22 8.03 -7.13 -2.11
N GLY A 23 8.63 -6.11 -2.71
CA GLY A 23 8.08 -5.50 -3.91
C GLY A 23 9.14 -4.76 -4.72
N VAL A 24 8.78 -4.45 -5.96
CA VAL A 24 9.58 -3.62 -6.87
C VAL A 24 9.12 -2.18 -6.73
N PHE A 25 10.04 -1.30 -6.37
CA PHE A 25 9.80 0.12 -6.17
C PHE A 25 10.33 0.92 -7.36
N PHE A 26 9.50 1.80 -7.89
CA PHE A 26 9.82 2.70 -8.99
C PHE A 26 9.66 4.15 -8.54
N CYS A 27 10.51 5.04 -9.08
CA CYS A 27 10.20 6.46 -9.11
C CYS A 27 9.24 6.73 -10.28
N LEU A 28 8.18 7.49 -10.07
CA LEU A 28 7.20 7.82 -11.11
C LEU A 28 7.86 8.46 -12.33
N ASP A 29 8.81 9.35 -12.10
CA ASP A 29 9.51 10.09 -13.17
C ASP A 29 10.42 9.20 -14.03
N ASP A 30 10.86 8.06 -13.50
CA ASP A 30 11.69 7.08 -14.23
C ASP A 30 10.86 6.14 -15.13
N LEU A 31 9.54 6.11 -14.95
CA LEU A 31 8.67 5.30 -15.79
C LEU A 31 8.55 5.90 -17.20
N PRO A 32 8.40 5.07 -18.25
CA PRO A 32 8.04 5.54 -19.58
C PRO A 32 6.79 6.43 -19.54
N ALA A 33 6.77 7.51 -20.30
CA ALA A 33 5.71 8.51 -20.25
C ALA A 33 4.26 7.95 -20.30
N PRO A 34 3.93 6.91 -21.12
CA PRO A 34 2.60 6.31 -21.07
C PRO A 34 2.26 5.61 -19.75
N ALA A 35 3.27 5.13 -18.99
CA ALA A 35 3.08 4.45 -17.72
C ALA A 35 3.09 5.40 -16.50
N GLN A 36 3.49 6.65 -16.68
CA GLN A 36 3.41 7.68 -15.64
C GLN A 36 1.96 8.03 -15.30
N GLN A 37 1.03 7.80 -16.24
CA GLN A 37 -0.39 8.02 -16.01
C GLN A 37 -1.10 6.72 -15.61
N PRO A 38 -2.15 6.77 -14.76
CA PRO A 38 -3.00 5.61 -14.50
C PRO A 38 -3.59 5.04 -15.78
N GLY A 39 -3.68 3.71 -15.88
CA GLY A 39 -4.33 3.04 -16.99
C GLY A 39 -3.56 1.87 -17.58
N PRO A 40 -4.01 1.34 -18.72
CA PRO A 40 -3.53 0.08 -19.28
C PRO A 40 -2.02 0.01 -19.55
N ALA A 41 -1.39 1.15 -19.90
CA ALA A 41 0.05 1.17 -20.16
C ALA A 41 0.89 0.95 -18.90
N ARG A 42 0.45 1.54 -17.76
CA ARG A 42 1.05 1.31 -16.45
C ARG A 42 0.85 -0.14 -16.01
N ASP A 43 -0.37 -0.65 -16.11
CA ASP A 43 -0.69 -2.01 -15.71
C ASP A 43 0.10 -3.03 -16.53
N ALA A 44 0.16 -2.88 -17.84
CA ALA A 44 0.92 -3.75 -18.73
C ALA A 44 2.42 -3.76 -18.40
N LEU A 45 3.00 -2.60 -18.06
CA LEU A 45 4.40 -2.51 -17.63
C LEU A 45 4.62 -3.28 -16.33
N LEU A 46 3.79 -3.07 -15.31
CA LEU A 46 3.95 -3.75 -14.03
C LEU A 46 3.70 -5.24 -14.13
N LEU A 47 2.69 -5.67 -14.88
CA LEU A 47 2.45 -7.09 -15.18
C LEU A 47 3.70 -7.72 -15.82
N ARG A 48 4.29 -7.07 -16.81
CA ARG A 48 5.50 -7.59 -17.47
C ARG A 48 6.70 -7.66 -16.53
N VAL A 49 6.90 -6.64 -15.69
CA VAL A 49 8.01 -6.63 -14.72
C VAL A 49 7.86 -7.71 -13.68
N LEU A 50 6.64 -7.95 -13.19
CA LEU A 50 6.37 -8.99 -12.18
C LEU A 50 6.30 -10.40 -12.77
N GLY A 51 6.20 -10.54 -14.10
CA GLY A 51 6.06 -11.81 -14.78
C GLY A 51 4.63 -12.35 -14.72
N SER A 52 3.65 -11.49 -14.92
CA SER A 52 2.22 -11.81 -14.87
C SER A 52 1.51 -11.44 -16.19
N PRO A 53 0.43 -12.16 -16.55
CA PRO A 53 -0.08 -13.37 -15.91
C PRO A 53 0.81 -14.58 -16.20
N ASP A 54 1.07 -15.38 -15.18
CA ASP A 54 1.84 -16.63 -15.34
C ASP A 54 0.93 -17.84 -15.08
N PRO A 55 0.59 -18.62 -16.12
CA PRO A 55 -0.27 -19.80 -15.97
C PRO A 55 0.39 -20.94 -15.15
N TYR A 56 1.70 -20.88 -14.96
CA TYR A 56 2.44 -21.85 -14.14
C TYR A 56 2.55 -21.43 -12.67
N GLY A 57 2.13 -20.20 -12.33
CA GLY A 57 2.16 -19.69 -10.97
C GLY A 57 3.57 -19.57 -10.36
N LYS A 58 4.58 -19.27 -11.18
CA LYS A 58 6.00 -19.19 -10.77
C LYS A 58 6.60 -17.81 -10.92
N GLN A 59 6.06 -17.00 -11.84
CA GLN A 59 6.58 -15.68 -12.21
C GLN A 59 8.10 -15.68 -12.51
N ILE A 60 8.59 -16.77 -13.12
CA ILE A 60 10.01 -16.96 -13.45
C ILE A 60 10.50 -15.89 -14.43
N ASP A 61 9.63 -15.43 -15.33
CA ASP A 61 9.94 -14.40 -16.33
C ASP A 61 9.74 -12.98 -15.78
N GLY A 62 9.86 -12.80 -14.47
CA GLY A 62 9.71 -11.51 -13.80
C GLY A 62 10.22 -11.50 -12.36
N MET A 63 9.89 -10.45 -11.62
CA MET A 63 10.37 -10.20 -10.25
C MET A 63 9.37 -10.57 -9.16
N GLY A 64 8.22 -11.17 -9.50
CA GLY A 64 7.10 -11.35 -8.57
C GLY A 64 7.28 -12.46 -7.52
N ASN A 65 7.98 -13.55 -7.83
CA ASN A 65 8.24 -14.69 -6.95
C ASN A 65 6.97 -15.39 -6.39
N ALA A 66 5.88 -15.35 -7.12
CA ALA A 66 4.69 -16.23 -7.05
C ALA A 66 3.99 -16.33 -5.69
N SER A 67 3.98 -15.27 -4.90
CA SER A 67 3.13 -15.19 -3.70
C SER A 67 2.48 -13.82 -3.57
N SER A 68 1.38 -13.73 -2.84
CA SER A 68 0.72 -12.46 -2.55
C SER A 68 1.64 -11.51 -1.75
N SER A 69 2.60 -12.05 -1.00
CA SER A 69 3.58 -11.26 -0.25
C SER A 69 4.71 -10.71 -1.12
N THR A 70 4.88 -11.19 -2.35
CA THR A 70 6.02 -10.84 -3.22
C THR A 70 5.62 -10.30 -4.59
N SER A 71 4.40 -10.58 -5.06
CA SER A 71 3.89 -10.06 -6.34
C SER A 71 3.33 -8.65 -6.18
N LYS A 72 4.22 -7.69 -5.89
CA LYS A 72 3.87 -6.33 -5.49
C LYS A 72 4.73 -5.30 -6.20
N ALA A 73 4.10 -4.21 -6.61
CA ALA A 73 4.76 -3.04 -7.17
C ALA A 73 4.42 -1.79 -6.35
N VAL A 74 5.38 -0.87 -6.28
CA VAL A 74 5.24 0.42 -5.61
C VAL A 74 5.73 1.50 -6.55
N ILE A 75 4.96 2.58 -6.66
CA ILE A 75 5.38 3.78 -7.39
C ILE A 75 5.44 4.92 -6.37
N LEU A 76 6.61 5.58 -6.31
CA LEU A 76 6.87 6.72 -5.45
C LEU A 76 7.07 7.98 -6.27
N SER A 77 6.63 9.11 -5.74
CA SER A 77 6.94 10.43 -6.27
C SER A 77 7.06 11.44 -5.14
N ARG A 78 7.75 12.58 -5.39
CA ARG A 78 7.71 13.70 -4.44
C ARG A 78 6.27 14.14 -4.26
N SER A 79 5.84 14.35 -3.02
CA SER A 79 4.50 14.85 -2.78
C SER A 79 4.41 16.34 -3.10
N THR A 80 3.34 16.73 -3.78
CA THR A 80 2.95 18.14 -3.94
C THR A 80 1.93 18.57 -2.87
N ARG A 81 1.53 17.64 -1.98
CA ARG A 81 0.56 17.89 -0.92
C ARG A 81 1.24 18.57 0.27
N PRO A 82 0.66 19.64 0.81
CA PRO A 82 1.19 20.28 2.01
C PRO A 82 1.36 19.28 3.17
N GLY A 83 2.52 19.29 3.80
CA GLY A 83 2.80 18.45 4.96
C GLY A 83 3.13 17.00 4.64
N HIS A 84 3.30 16.62 3.37
CA HIS A 84 3.76 15.29 2.95
C HIS A 84 5.09 15.38 2.20
N ASP A 85 5.91 14.34 2.34
CA ASP A 85 7.21 14.23 1.69
C ASP A 85 7.13 13.45 0.38
N VAL A 86 6.35 12.37 0.38
CA VAL A 86 6.28 11.42 -0.73
C VAL A 86 4.84 10.90 -0.91
N ASP A 87 4.44 10.73 -2.17
CA ASP A 87 3.23 10.00 -2.53
C ASP A 87 3.61 8.53 -2.78
N TYR A 88 2.81 7.63 -2.21
CA TYR A 88 2.98 6.19 -2.27
C TYR A 88 1.76 5.57 -2.94
N LEU A 89 1.97 4.97 -4.10
CA LEU A 89 0.95 4.20 -4.82
C LEU A 89 1.33 2.72 -4.81
N PHE A 90 0.44 1.88 -4.29
CA PHE A 90 0.63 0.44 -4.16
C PHE A 90 -0.18 -0.32 -5.20
N GLY A 91 0.45 -1.29 -5.89
CA GLY A 91 -0.19 -2.22 -6.81
C GLY A 91 0.02 -3.67 -6.36
N GLN A 92 -1.07 -4.38 -6.06
CA GLN A 92 -1.03 -5.84 -5.90
C GLN A 92 -1.18 -6.48 -7.28
N VAL A 93 -0.12 -7.09 -7.78
CA VAL A 93 -0.12 -7.71 -9.10
C VAL A 93 -0.63 -9.14 -8.98
N SER A 94 -1.69 -9.50 -9.71
CA SER A 94 -2.18 -10.87 -9.76
C SER A 94 -1.11 -11.79 -10.39
N ILE A 95 -1.00 -13.02 -9.90
CA ILE A 95 0.01 -13.98 -10.38
C ILE A 95 -0.43 -14.58 -11.72
N ASP A 96 -1.69 -14.96 -11.82
CA ASP A 96 -2.26 -15.76 -12.90
C ASP A 96 -3.25 -15.00 -13.80
N GLN A 97 -3.63 -13.76 -13.41
CA GLN A 97 -4.55 -12.93 -14.18
C GLN A 97 -3.87 -11.64 -14.65
N PRO A 98 -4.24 -11.08 -15.82
CA PRO A 98 -3.73 -9.81 -16.31
C PRO A 98 -4.35 -8.62 -15.56
N PHE A 99 -4.12 -8.55 -14.26
CA PHE A 99 -4.77 -7.58 -13.38
C PHE A 99 -3.81 -7.04 -12.31
N VAL A 100 -3.89 -5.73 -12.07
CA VAL A 100 -3.24 -5.04 -10.95
C VAL A 100 -4.34 -4.45 -10.07
N ASP A 101 -4.39 -4.85 -8.80
CA ASP A 101 -5.31 -4.29 -7.82
C ASP A 101 -4.72 -3.04 -7.18
N TRP A 102 -5.39 -1.91 -7.42
CA TRP A 102 -5.05 -0.59 -6.89
C TRP A 102 -5.95 -0.17 -5.70
N SER A 103 -6.84 -1.05 -5.23
CA SER A 103 -7.89 -0.68 -4.27
C SER A 103 -7.43 -0.58 -2.82
N GLY A 104 -6.24 -1.07 -2.48
CA GLY A 104 -5.80 -1.21 -1.11
C GLY A 104 -4.41 -0.65 -0.83
N ASN A 105 -4.02 -0.74 0.44
CA ASN A 105 -2.67 -0.47 0.92
C ASN A 105 -1.98 -1.78 1.35
N CYS A 106 -0.65 -1.79 1.32
CA CYS A 106 0.15 -2.84 1.93
C CYS A 106 0.87 -2.29 3.16
N GLY A 107 0.34 -2.57 4.36
CA GLY A 107 0.94 -2.14 5.62
C GLY A 107 2.41 -2.58 5.76
N ASN A 108 2.72 -3.82 5.37
CA ASN A 108 4.10 -4.33 5.39
C ASN A 108 5.05 -3.51 4.50
N LEU A 109 4.69 -3.27 3.23
CA LEU A 109 5.54 -2.48 2.33
C LEU A 109 5.65 -1.01 2.72
N SER A 110 4.69 -0.47 3.48
CA SER A 110 4.76 0.90 3.98
C SER A 110 6.05 1.15 4.79
N ALA A 111 6.58 0.12 5.48
CA ALA A 111 7.86 0.24 6.21
C ALA A 111 9.07 0.47 5.29
N ALA A 112 8.99 0.06 4.03
CA ALA A 112 10.06 0.28 3.06
C ALA A 112 9.93 1.62 2.31
N VAL A 113 8.78 2.29 2.37
CA VAL A 113 8.53 3.51 1.59
C VAL A 113 9.44 4.66 2.01
N GLY A 114 9.53 4.95 3.32
CA GLY A 114 10.40 6.00 3.84
C GLY A 114 11.88 5.79 3.49
N PRO A 115 12.46 4.62 3.82
CA PRO A 115 13.82 4.25 3.41
C PRO A 115 14.04 4.38 1.90
N CYS A 116 13.14 3.84 1.08
CA CYS A 116 13.24 3.89 -0.38
C CYS A 116 13.19 5.33 -0.92
N ALA A 117 12.29 6.17 -0.38
CA ALA A 117 12.18 7.57 -0.78
C ALA A 117 13.49 8.35 -0.52
N ILE A 118 14.18 8.04 0.60
CA ILE A 118 15.49 8.62 0.91
C ILE A 118 16.53 8.13 -0.10
N HIS A 119 16.61 6.82 -0.36
CA HIS A 119 17.55 6.25 -1.33
C HIS A 119 17.35 6.78 -2.75
N MET A 120 16.10 6.97 -3.16
CA MET A 120 15.77 7.54 -4.49
C MET A 120 15.98 9.06 -4.56
N GLY A 121 16.39 9.72 -3.48
CA GLY A 121 16.58 11.17 -3.44
C GLY A 121 15.28 11.95 -3.56
N LEU A 122 14.14 11.34 -3.22
CA LEU A 122 12.84 12.01 -3.20
C LEU A 122 12.69 12.97 -2.02
N ILE A 123 13.56 12.86 -1.02
CA ILE A 123 13.64 13.75 0.14
C ILE A 123 14.90 14.61 0.01
N ASP A 124 14.77 15.89 0.31
CA ASP A 124 15.91 16.80 0.30
C ASP A 124 16.98 16.34 1.30
N ALA A 125 18.19 16.11 0.81
CA ALA A 125 19.33 15.65 1.60
C ALA A 125 19.68 16.63 2.75
N ALA A 126 19.43 17.93 2.58
CA ALA A 126 19.67 18.94 3.61
C ALA A 126 18.78 18.77 4.86
N ARG A 127 17.66 18.04 4.74
CA ARG A 127 16.76 17.73 5.85
C ARG A 127 17.16 16.48 6.63
N LEU A 128 18.02 15.63 6.05
CA LEU A 128 18.35 14.33 6.63
C LEU A 128 19.34 14.49 7.80
N PRO A 129 19.02 13.93 8.97
CA PRO A 129 19.90 14.00 10.13
C PRO A 129 21.05 12.97 10.00
N GLN A 130 22.16 13.24 10.74
CA GLN A 130 23.30 12.33 10.74
C GLN A 130 23.05 11.03 11.50
N ASN A 131 22.48 11.09 12.71
CA ASN A 131 22.39 9.94 13.62
C ASN A 131 21.13 9.98 14.48
N ARG A 132 19.96 10.17 13.89
CA ARG A 132 18.69 10.13 14.61
C ARG A 132 17.56 9.68 13.68
N THR A 133 16.47 9.23 14.24
CA THR A 133 15.25 8.90 13.49
C THR A 133 14.72 10.13 12.74
N PHE A 134 14.35 9.92 11.48
CA PHE A 134 13.75 10.92 10.61
C PHE A 134 12.33 10.51 10.24
N PRO A 135 11.30 11.32 10.59
CA PRO A 135 9.92 11.04 10.21
C PRO A 135 9.71 11.40 8.73
N VAL A 136 9.31 10.43 7.94
CA VAL A 136 8.87 10.60 6.54
C VAL A 136 7.35 10.58 6.52
N ARG A 137 6.73 11.68 6.09
CA ARG A 137 5.28 11.79 5.94
C ARG A 137 4.88 11.33 4.55
N ILE A 138 4.14 10.24 4.50
CA ILE A 138 3.75 9.52 3.28
C ILE A 138 2.27 9.77 3.03
N TRP A 139 1.92 10.22 1.84
CA TRP A 139 0.55 10.15 1.36
C TRP A 139 0.31 8.82 0.68
N GLN A 140 -0.51 7.97 1.28
CA GLN A 140 -0.92 6.70 0.68
C GLN A 140 -2.06 6.95 -0.30
N ALA A 141 -1.73 6.95 -1.60
CA ALA A 141 -2.62 7.46 -2.65
C ALA A 141 -3.82 6.55 -2.95
N ASN A 142 -3.74 5.25 -2.66
CA ASN A 142 -4.83 4.31 -2.93
C ASN A 142 -6.03 4.53 -2.00
N ILE A 143 -5.78 4.84 -0.73
CA ILE A 143 -6.82 4.99 0.30
C ILE A 143 -6.97 6.43 0.81
N GLY A 144 -6.15 7.37 0.32
CA GLY A 144 -6.22 8.77 0.71
C GLY A 144 -5.87 9.04 2.17
N LYS A 145 -4.91 8.32 2.75
CA LYS A 145 -4.55 8.43 4.17
C LYS A 145 -3.06 8.76 4.34
N THR A 146 -2.74 9.34 5.48
CA THR A 146 -1.36 9.66 5.86
C THR A 146 -0.73 8.51 6.64
N ILE A 147 0.51 8.17 6.30
CA ILE A 147 1.36 7.27 7.08
C ILE A 147 2.62 8.06 7.45
N VAL A 148 3.09 7.92 8.69
CA VAL A 148 4.38 8.45 9.12
C VAL A 148 5.33 7.29 9.35
N ALA A 149 6.43 7.24 8.59
CA ALA A 149 7.48 6.24 8.76
C ALA A 149 8.65 6.86 9.52
N HIS A 150 9.00 6.29 10.67
CA HIS A 150 10.12 6.70 11.50
C HIS A 150 11.38 5.97 11.04
N VAL A 151 12.14 6.59 10.13
CA VAL A 151 13.31 5.97 9.49
C VAL A 151 14.55 6.21 10.34
N PRO A 152 15.23 5.16 10.84
CA PRO A 152 16.49 5.31 11.54
C PRO A 152 17.60 5.73 10.56
N MET A 153 18.38 6.74 10.97
CA MET A 153 19.49 7.27 10.18
C MET A 153 20.81 7.09 10.92
N ALA A 154 21.83 6.71 10.20
CA ALA A 154 23.21 6.63 10.68
C ALA A 154 24.18 7.22 9.64
N HIS A 155 25.05 8.11 10.06
CA HIS A 155 26.02 8.79 9.18
C HIS A 155 25.38 9.48 7.97
N GLY A 156 24.18 10.05 8.15
CA GLY A 156 23.42 10.71 7.08
C GLY A 156 22.78 9.76 6.06
N GLN A 157 22.78 8.47 6.33
CA GLN A 157 22.18 7.44 5.49
C GLN A 157 21.11 6.65 6.26
N VAL A 158 20.24 5.96 5.54
CA VAL A 158 19.30 5.02 6.15
C VAL A 158 20.08 3.92 6.86
N GLN A 159 19.78 3.70 8.13
CA GLN A 159 20.31 2.57 8.88
C GLN A 159 19.52 1.31 8.51
N GLU A 160 20.20 0.32 7.92
CA GLU A 160 19.58 -0.94 7.50
C GLU A 160 19.79 -2.05 8.53
N THR A 161 20.90 -2.00 9.25
CA THR A 161 21.29 -3.01 10.26
C THR A 161 20.80 -2.62 11.64
N GLY A 162 20.39 -3.61 12.44
CA GLY A 162 19.92 -3.44 13.81
C GLY A 162 19.61 -4.78 14.46
N ASP A 163 19.01 -4.75 15.61
CA ASP A 163 18.68 -5.90 16.45
C ASP A 163 17.17 -6.20 16.50
N PHE A 164 16.36 -5.47 15.72
CA PHE A 164 14.93 -5.70 15.66
C PHE A 164 14.63 -7.02 14.92
N GLU A 165 14.03 -7.96 15.65
CA GLU A 165 13.56 -9.24 15.12
C GLU A 165 12.08 -9.14 14.73
N LEU A 166 11.74 -9.68 13.58
CA LEU A 166 10.38 -9.72 13.06
C LEU A 166 9.99 -11.16 12.73
N ASP A 167 8.89 -11.64 13.29
CA ASP A 167 8.35 -12.97 13.00
C ASP A 167 8.12 -13.15 11.50
N GLY A 168 8.61 -14.29 10.97
CA GLY A 168 8.57 -14.61 9.54
C GLY A 168 9.70 -14.02 8.72
N VAL A 169 10.69 -13.35 9.35
CA VAL A 169 11.92 -12.83 8.72
C VAL A 169 13.15 -13.40 9.43
N THR A 170 14.09 -13.94 8.65
CA THR A 170 15.22 -14.70 9.20
C THR A 170 16.26 -13.85 9.94
N PHE A 171 16.49 -12.61 9.49
CA PHE A 171 17.56 -11.76 10.00
C PHE A 171 17.02 -10.52 10.66
N ALA A 172 17.61 -10.15 11.80
CA ALA A 172 17.36 -8.87 12.45
C ALA A 172 17.80 -7.69 11.54
N ALA A 173 17.14 -6.55 11.70
CA ALA A 173 17.40 -5.33 10.95
C ALA A 173 17.09 -4.09 11.80
N ALA A 174 17.31 -2.91 11.26
CA ALA A 174 16.84 -1.70 11.91
C ALA A 174 15.30 -1.63 11.88
N GLU A 175 14.70 -1.20 12.99
CA GLU A 175 13.25 -1.01 13.09
C GLU A 175 12.81 0.26 12.34
N VAL A 176 11.75 0.13 11.55
CA VAL A 176 11.01 1.27 10.99
C VAL A 176 9.60 1.27 11.56
N ALA A 177 9.37 2.08 12.59
CA ALA A 177 8.06 2.24 13.19
C ALA A 177 7.13 3.03 12.26
N LEU A 178 5.86 2.64 12.20
CA LEU A 178 4.83 3.27 11.37
C LEU A 178 3.67 3.78 12.21
N GLU A 179 3.22 4.99 11.90
CA GLU A 179 1.96 5.54 12.39
C GLU A 179 0.98 5.63 11.21
N PHE A 180 -0.16 4.97 11.33
CA PHE A 180 -1.27 5.10 10.40
C PHE A 180 -2.24 6.13 10.95
N MET A 181 -2.30 7.30 10.30
CA MET A 181 -3.13 8.42 10.76
C MET A 181 -4.57 8.19 10.30
N ASP A 182 -5.52 8.38 11.22
CA ASP A 182 -6.95 8.26 10.96
C ASP A 182 -7.30 7.00 10.15
N PRO A 183 -6.99 5.79 10.68
CA PRO A 183 -7.13 4.55 9.91
C PRO A 183 -8.59 4.18 9.61
N ALA A 184 -9.53 4.72 10.38
CA ALA A 184 -10.96 4.54 10.11
C ALA A 184 -11.42 5.34 8.89
N ASP A 185 -12.45 4.85 8.21
CA ASP A 185 -13.08 5.57 7.09
C ASP A 185 -14.15 6.52 7.65
N ASP A 186 -13.87 7.82 7.64
CA ASP A 186 -14.76 8.84 8.22
C ASP A 186 -16.02 9.12 7.37
N GLY A 187 -16.19 8.43 6.26
CA GLY A 187 -17.42 8.43 5.46
C GLY A 187 -17.81 9.75 4.79
N ASP A 188 -17.01 10.83 4.97
CA ASP A 188 -17.38 12.19 4.50
C ASP A 188 -16.31 12.84 3.58
N ASP A 189 -15.23 12.19 3.29
CA ASP A 189 -14.31 12.70 2.29
C ASP A 189 -14.75 12.24 0.90
N GLY A 190 -15.32 13.15 0.11
CA GLY A 190 -15.74 12.96 -1.29
C GLY A 190 -14.62 12.49 -2.24
N GLY A 191 -13.77 11.61 -1.77
CA GLY A 191 -12.81 10.85 -2.54
C GLY A 191 -13.54 9.86 -3.42
N ALA A 192 -13.54 10.11 -4.72
CA ALA A 192 -14.10 9.22 -5.72
C ALA A 192 -13.57 7.80 -5.50
N ILE A 193 -14.43 6.92 -4.99
CA ILE A 193 -14.19 5.49 -5.00
C ILE A 193 -14.04 5.11 -6.47
N SER A 194 -12.82 4.72 -6.86
CA SER A 194 -12.56 4.14 -8.16
C SER A 194 -13.52 2.97 -8.34
N THR A 195 -14.50 3.12 -9.20
CA THR A 195 -15.44 2.06 -9.59
C THR A 195 -14.72 1.11 -10.53
N ALA A 196 -13.86 0.24 -10.00
CA ALA A 196 -13.39 -0.92 -10.74
C ALA A 196 -14.60 -1.84 -10.99
N PRO A 197 -14.88 -2.29 -12.22
CA PRO A 197 -16.01 -3.17 -12.51
C PRO A 197 -15.75 -4.54 -11.89
N GLY A 198 -16.63 -4.99 -11.00
CA GLY A 198 -16.60 -6.34 -10.44
C GLY A 198 -16.80 -6.48 -8.92
N ARG A 199 -16.89 -5.39 -8.18
CA ARG A 199 -17.18 -5.46 -6.73
C ARG A 199 -18.68 -5.54 -6.47
N PRO A 200 -19.21 -6.52 -5.70
CA PRO A 200 -20.61 -6.49 -5.26
C PRO A 200 -20.84 -5.25 -4.40
N LYS A 201 -21.79 -4.42 -4.77
CA LYS A 201 -22.28 -3.32 -3.92
C LYS A 201 -22.94 -3.96 -2.70
N LEU A 202 -22.33 -3.82 -1.53
CA LEU A 202 -23.08 -4.05 -0.29
C LEU A 202 -24.20 -3.02 -0.25
N ALA A 203 -25.44 -3.50 -0.27
CA ALA A 203 -26.62 -2.67 -0.16
C ALA A 203 -26.62 -2.02 1.22
N ARG A 204 -26.62 -0.68 1.24
CA ARG A 204 -26.81 0.12 2.45
C ARG A 204 -28.23 -0.16 2.96
N ALA A 205 -28.34 -0.67 4.18
CA ALA A 205 -29.63 -0.75 4.86
C ALA A 205 -30.22 0.65 5.04
N PRO A 206 -31.56 0.84 4.91
CA PRO A 206 -32.18 2.14 5.05
C PRO A 206 -32.06 2.61 6.51
N SER A 207 -31.35 3.73 6.71
CA SER A 207 -31.27 4.41 8.00
C SER A 207 -32.64 5.04 8.33
N GLY A 208 -33.32 4.45 9.29
CA GLY A 208 -34.43 5.13 10.01
C GLY A 208 -33.84 6.28 10.84
N GLY A 209 -34.42 7.49 10.65
CA GLY A 209 -33.88 8.72 11.20
C GLY A 209 -33.83 8.79 12.72
N SER A 210 -32.81 9.42 13.25
CA SER A 210 -32.81 10.24 14.46
C SER A 210 -31.57 11.15 14.45
N GLU A 211 -31.70 12.30 15.03
CA GLU A 211 -30.93 13.53 15.06
C GLU A 211 -29.38 13.43 15.18
N PRO A 212 -28.63 14.49 14.73
CA PRO A 212 -27.18 14.45 14.68
C PRO A 212 -26.58 14.68 16.07
N HIS A 213 -26.02 13.66 16.67
CA HIS A 213 -25.06 13.82 17.76
C HIS A 213 -23.66 13.94 17.17
N ALA A 214 -23.08 15.12 17.29
CA ALA A 214 -21.66 15.37 17.05
C ALA A 214 -20.83 14.61 18.12
N VAL A 215 -20.43 13.38 17.79
CA VAL A 215 -19.36 12.65 18.47
C VAL A 215 -18.48 12.08 17.37
N GLY A 216 -17.22 12.60 17.32
CA GLY A 216 -16.28 12.19 16.29
C GLY A 216 -16.06 10.67 16.30
N SER A 217 -16.04 10.12 15.12
CA SER A 217 -15.36 8.92 14.63
C SER A 217 -15.65 7.53 15.24
N VAL A 218 -16.41 7.35 16.32
CA VAL A 218 -16.71 6.00 16.84
C VAL A 218 -17.55 5.19 15.82
N GLY A 219 -18.48 5.83 15.12
CA GLY A 219 -19.29 5.18 14.09
C GLY A 219 -18.53 4.79 12.81
N ALA A 220 -17.39 5.44 12.51
CA ALA A 220 -16.56 5.08 11.37
C ALA A 220 -15.68 3.86 11.70
N LEU A 221 -15.11 3.78 12.91
CA LEU A 221 -14.31 2.65 13.37
C LEU A 221 -15.17 1.41 13.60
N PHE A 222 -16.33 1.58 14.23
CA PHE A 222 -17.33 0.53 14.44
C PHE A 222 -18.55 0.79 13.56
N PRO A 223 -18.66 0.17 12.36
CA PRO A 223 -19.67 0.50 11.36
C PRO A 223 -21.11 0.25 11.82
N THR A 224 -21.33 -0.53 12.87
CA THR A 224 -22.62 -0.73 13.53
C THR A 224 -22.87 0.25 14.68
N GLY A 225 -21.86 1.00 15.11
CA GLY A 225 -21.88 1.84 16.30
C GLY A 225 -21.64 1.08 17.61
N ASN A 226 -21.50 -0.23 17.58
CA ASN A 226 -21.28 -1.07 18.75
C ASN A 226 -19.83 -1.62 18.76
N VAL A 227 -19.29 -1.78 19.96
CA VAL A 227 -17.99 -2.46 20.15
C VAL A 227 -18.13 -3.98 19.97
N VAL A 228 -19.29 -4.52 20.34
CA VAL A 228 -19.61 -5.95 20.19
C VAL A 228 -21.04 -6.06 19.64
N ASP A 229 -21.19 -6.85 18.60
CA ASP A 229 -22.44 -7.23 17.96
C ASP A 229 -22.70 -8.72 18.10
N THR A 230 -23.93 -9.14 17.81
CA THR A 230 -24.27 -10.54 17.65
C THR A 230 -24.26 -10.91 16.18
N LEU A 231 -23.37 -11.81 15.80
CA LEU A 231 -23.32 -12.36 14.43
C LEU A 231 -24.10 -13.67 14.39
N GLU A 232 -25.20 -13.69 13.63
CA GLU A 232 -25.99 -14.89 13.37
C GLU A 232 -25.44 -15.63 12.14
N VAL A 233 -24.98 -16.87 12.32
CA VAL A 233 -24.52 -17.72 11.23
C VAL A 233 -25.55 -18.82 11.00
N PRO A 234 -26.30 -18.81 9.88
CA PRO A 234 -27.35 -19.80 9.61
C PRO A 234 -26.84 -21.24 9.69
N GLY A 235 -27.51 -22.08 10.49
CA GLY A 235 -27.14 -23.48 10.68
C GLY A 235 -25.92 -23.74 11.60
N VAL A 236 -25.32 -22.69 12.15
CA VAL A 236 -24.14 -22.80 13.05
C VAL A 236 -24.44 -22.24 14.43
N GLY A 237 -24.99 -21.01 14.53
CA GLY A 237 -25.31 -20.38 15.81
C GLY A 237 -25.05 -18.88 15.84
N SER A 238 -25.15 -18.32 17.05
CA SER A 238 -24.92 -16.91 17.35
C SER A 238 -23.58 -16.71 18.03
N PHE A 239 -22.83 -15.71 17.61
CA PHE A 239 -21.49 -15.40 18.11
C PHE A 239 -21.40 -13.92 18.51
N ALA A 240 -20.71 -13.62 19.61
CA ALA A 240 -20.30 -12.26 19.89
C ALA A 240 -19.13 -11.91 18.95
N ALA A 241 -19.25 -10.81 18.21
CA ALA A 241 -18.26 -10.38 17.23
C ALA A 241 -18.03 -8.87 17.30
N THR A 242 -16.80 -8.44 17.05
CA THR A 242 -16.46 -7.04 16.83
C THR A 242 -16.32 -6.80 15.33
N LEU A 243 -17.15 -5.92 14.79
CA LEU A 243 -17.08 -5.44 13.42
C LEU A 243 -16.27 -4.15 13.42
N ILE A 244 -15.08 -4.16 12.84
CA ILE A 244 -14.16 -3.03 12.89
C ILE A 244 -13.70 -2.61 11.49
N ASN A 245 -13.63 -1.30 11.27
CA ASN A 245 -13.09 -0.69 10.05
C ASN A 245 -11.86 0.17 10.41
N ALA A 246 -10.70 -0.45 10.48
CA ALA A 246 -9.44 0.22 10.77
C ALA A 246 -8.46 0.02 9.59
N GLY A 247 -8.80 0.61 8.44
CA GLY A 247 -8.08 0.46 7.18
C GLY A 247 -8.73 -0.57 6.26
N ILE A 248 -8.68 -1.86 6.60
CA ILE A 248 -9.45 -2.92 5.91
C ILE A 248 -10.54 -3.41 6.86
N PRO A 249 -11.84 -3.40 6.44
CA PRO A 249 -12.91 -3.92 7.29
C PRO A 249 -12.65 -5.36 7.71
N THR A 250 -12.73 -5.62 9.00
CA THR A 250 -12.41 -6.93 9.59
C THR A 250 -13.47 -7.31 10.62
N ILE A 251 -13.74 -8.60 10.73
CA ILE A 251 -14.63 -9.21 11.75
C ILE A 251 -13.79 -10.09 12.66
N PHE A 252 -13.87 -9.87 13.98
CA PHE A 252 -13.22 -10.66 15.01
C PHE A 252 -14.25 -11.34 15.93
#